data_4a546ebccb3eef068f69cf8b663b362d
#
_entry.id   4a546ebccb3eef068f69cf8b663b362d
#
_cell.length_a   1.000
_cell.length_b   1.000
_cell.length_c   1.000
_cell.angle_alpha   90.00
_cell.angle_beta   90.00
_cell.angle_gamma   90.00
#
_symmetry.space_group_name_H-M   'P 1'
#
loop_
_entity.id
_entity.type
_entity.pdbx_description
1 polymer ?
#
loop_
_entity_poly.entity_id
_entity_poly.type
_entity_poly.pdbx_seq_one_letter_code
_entity_poly.pdbx_strand_id
1 'polypeptide(L)'
;IDLLVIHRWDYDTPIEETMRALNDLVKSGKVLYIGASAMYAWQFQKAQNIAERNGRTKFISMQNHYNLLYREDEHELLPYCKDANIQLTPYSPLGCGQINKGLAGGYASL
;
A
#
# COMPACT_ATOMS: atom_id res chain seq x y z
N ILE A 1 -1.86 -15.23 -9.91
CA ILE A 1 -2.07 -14.39 -8.71
C ILE A 1 -3.06 -13.30 -9.10
N ASP A 2 -4.14 -13.14 -8.30
CA ASP A 2 -5.16 -12.14 -8.60
C ASP A 2 -4.66 -10.73 -8.26
N LEU A 3 -4.07 -10.55 -7.08
CA LEU A 3 -3.48 -9.29 -6.64
C LEU A 3 -2.10 -9.53 -6.02
N LEU A 4 -1.06 -8.98 -6.62
CA LEU A 4 0.30 -8.96 -6.07
C LEU A 4 0.54 -7.62 -5.37
N VAL A 5 0.80 -7.65 -4.08
CA VAL A 5 1.10 -6.45 -3.29
C VAL A 5 2.59 -6.40 -2.96
N ILE A 6 3.27 -5.30 -3.34
CA ILE A 6 4.63 -5.07 -2.87
C ILE A 6 4.60 -4.61 -1.42
N HIS A 7 5.49 -5.19 -0.57
CA HIS A 7 5.41 -5.03 0.87
C HIS A 7 5.75 -3.61 1.34
N ARG A 8 6.82 -3.01 0.77
CA ARG A 8 7.32 -1.69 1.15
C ARG A 8 7.99 -1.00 -0.02
N TRP A 9 8.23 0.32 0.14
CA TRP A 9 9.15 1.04 -0.73
C TRP A 9 10.56 0.50 -0.57
N ASP A 10 11.20 0.20 -1.71
CA ASP A 10 12.61 -0.19 -1.75
C ASP A 10 13.45 1.06 -2.05
N TYR A 11 14.37 1.38 -1.16
CA TYR A 11 15.25 2.55 -1.30
C TYR A 11 16.49 2.27 -2.14
N ASP A 12 16.83 1.00 -2.35
CA ASP A 12 18.02 0.57 -3.06
C ASP A 12 17.77 0.32 -4.55
N THR A 13 16.50 0.13 -4.94
CA THR A 13 16.10 -0.10 -6.32
C THR A 13 15.38 1.11 -6.91
N PRO A 14 15.78 1.62 -8.08
CA PRO A 14 15.05 2.67 -8.77
C PRO A 14 13.59 2.26 -9.01
N ILE A 15 12.65 3.13 -8.68
CA ILE A 15 11.22 2.83 -8.80
C ILE A 15 10.80 2.49 -10.23
N GLU A 16 11.51 3.03 -11.22
CA GLU A 16 11.31 2.73 -12.64
C GLU A 16 11.52 1.25 -12.96
N GLU A 17 12.50 0.62 -12.31
CA GLU A 17 12.79 -0.81 -12.47
C GLU A 17 11.73 -1.66 -11.79
N THR A 18 11.34 -1.30 -10.57
CA THR A 18 10.25 -1.95 -9.84
C THR A 18 8.96 -1.93 -10.66
N MET A 19 8.56 -0.76 -11.18
CA MET A 19 7.35 -0.62 -11.96
C MET A 19 7.41 -1.36 -13.30
N ARG A 20 8.60 -1.47 -13.89
CA ARG A 20 8.81 -2.29 -15.11
C ARG A 20 8.62 -3.77 -14.81
N ALA A 21 9.27 -4.28 -13.76
CA ALA A 21 9.17 -5.69 -13.38
C ALA A 21 7.72 -6.10 -13.05
N LEU A 22 7.01 -5.27 -12.31
CA LEU A 22 5.59 -5.49 -11.99
C LEU A 22 4.71 -5.50 -13.24
N ASN A 23 4.93 -4.55 -14.16
CA ASN A 23 4.22 -4.52 -15.44
C ASN A 23 4.47 -5.78 -16.27
N ASP A 24 5.71 -6.29 -16.29
CA ASP A 24 6.06 -7.49 -17.03
C ASP A 24 5.39 -8.74 -16.44
N LEU A 25 5.22 -8.81 -15.13
CA LEU A 25 4.45 -9.86 -14.45
C LEU A 25 2.97 -9.84 -14.86
N VAL A 26 2.37 -8.66 -14.96
CA VAL A 26 0.98 -8.52 -15.44
C VAL A 26 0.87 -8.89 -16.91
N LYS A 27 1.76 -8.38 -17.76
CA LYS A 27 1.77 -8.70 -19.21
C LYS A 27 1.98 -10.19 -19.50
N SER A 28 2.76 -10.88 -18.66
CA SER A 28 2.96 -12.32 -18.78
C SER A 28 1.76 -13.17 -18.33
N GLY A 29 0.71 -12.53 -17.78
CA GLY A 29 -0.48 -13.21 -17.27
C GLY A 29 -0.29 -13.93 -15.93
N LYS A 30 0.88 -13.81 -15.28
CA LYS A 30 1.14 -14.39 -13.96
C LYS A 30 0.42 -13.67 -12.83
N VAL A 31 0.15 -12.39 -13.03
CA VAL A 31 -0.51 -11.49 -12.08
C VAL A 31 -1.60 -10.72 -12.81
N LEU A 32 -2.79 -10.61 -12.21
CA LEU A 32 -3.89 -9.83 -12.80
C LEU A 32 -3.81 -8.36 -12.39
N TYR A 33 -3.59 -8.09 -11.11
CA TYR A 33 -3.55 -6.73 -10.55
C TYR A 33 -2.35 -6.58 -9.63
N ILE A 34 -1.87 -5.34 -9.49
CA ILE A 34 -0.80 -4.98 -8.57
C ILE A 34 -1.28 -3.96 -7.54
N GLY A 35 -0.76 -4.08 -6.33
CA GLY A 35 -0.99 -3.18 -5.21
C GLY A 35 0.32 -2.80 -4.53
N ALA A 36 0.26 -1.78 -3.71
CA ALA A 36 1.38 -1.32 -2.90
C ALA A 36 1.04 -1.35 -1.40
N SER A 37 2.06 -1.31 -0.55
CA SER A 37 1.92 -1.25 0.90
C SER A 37 3.00 -0.38 1.52
N ALA A 38 2.71 0.17 2.70
CA ALA A 38 3.66 0.81 3.62
C ALA A 38 4.66 1.77 2.94
N MET A 39 4.16 2.83 2.30
CA MET A 39 4.97 3.90 1.73
C MET A 39 4.29 5.26 1.91
N TYR A 40 5.05 6.33 1.78
CA TYR A 40 4.51 7.69 1.83
C TYR A 40 3.65 8.02 0.60
N ALA A 41 2.71 8.95 0.77
CA ALA A 41 1.83 9.39 -0.32
C ALA A 41 2.62 9.86 -1.55
N TRP A 42 3.69 10.65 -1.36
CA TRP A 42 4.54 11.12 -2.46
C TRP A 42 5.28 9.99 -3.21
N GLN A 43 5.67 8.92 -2.48
CA GLN A 43 6.30 7.74 -3.07
C GLN A 43 5.30 6.98 -3.95
N PHE A 44 4.11 6.77 -3.41
CA PHE A 44 3.04 6.10 -4.14
C PHE A 44 2.64 6.88 -5.39
N GLN A 45 2.45 8.20 -5.26
CA GLN A 45 2.16 9.07 -6.41
C GLN A 45 3.28 9.03 -7.46
N LYS A 46 4.55 9.05 -7.02
CA LYS A 46 5.70 8.93 -7.92
C LYS A 46 5.64 7.63 -8.74
N ALA A 47 5.38 6.50 -8.09
CA ALA A 47 5.23 5.21 -8.75
C ALA A 47 4.09 5.21 -9.78
N GLN A 48 2.92 5.74 -9.40
CA GLN A 48 1.77 5.87 -10.30
C GLN A 48 2.07 6.74 -11.52
N ASN A 49 2.73 7.88 -11.31
CA ASN A 49 3.11 8.79 -12.41
C ASN A 49 4.12 8.14 -13.37
N ILE A 50 5.08 7.37 -12.84
CA ILE A 50 6.05 6.63 -13.67
C ILE A 50 5.34 5.56 -14.49
N ALA A 51 4.42 4.83 -13.90
CA ALA A 51 3.61 3.85 -14.62
C ALA A 51 2.81 4.52 -15.76
N GLU A 52 2.13 5.60 -15.46
CA GLU A 52 1.31 6.33 -16.44
C GLU A 52 2.13 6.88 -17.60
N ARG A 53 3.24 7.59 -17.32
CA ARG A 53 4.14 8.16 -18.34
C ARG A 53 4.73 7.12 -19.29
N ASN A 54 4.93 5.90 -18.80
CA ASN A 54 5.53 4.80 -19.56
C ASN A 54 4.50 3.78 -20.09
N GLY A 55 3.19 4.07 -20.00
CA GLY A 55 2.14 3.15 -20.43
C GLY A 55 2.17 1.81 -19.72
N ARG A 56 2.53 1.79 -18.43
CA ARG A 56 2.64 0.59 -17.60
C ARG A 56 1.44 0.42 -16.70
N THR A 57 1.29 -0.79 -16.16
CA THR A 57 0.26 -1.13 -15.18
C THR A 57 0.43 -0.29 -13.92
N LYS A 58 -0.66 0.35 -13.47
CA LYS A 58 -0.72 1.13 -12.21
C LYS A 58 -1.16 0.25 -11.05
N PHE A 59 -0.79 0.64 -9.84
CA PHE A 59 -1.36 0.05 -8.64
C PHE A 59 -2.85 0.37 -8.52
N ILE A 60 -3.64 -0.61 -8.11
CA ILE A 60 -5.09 -0.45 -7.87
C ILE A 60 -5.44 -0.40 -6.38
N SER A 61 -4.52 -0.79 -5.50
CA SER A 61 -4.74 -0.83 -4.07
C SER A 61 -3.54 -0.36 -3.27
N MET A 62 -3.84 0.16 -2.07
CA MET A 62 -2.87 0.52 -1.05
C MET A 62 -3.20 -0.24 0.25
N GLN A 63 -2.23 -1.02 0.73
CA GLN A 63 -2.30 -1.67 2.03
C GLN A 63 -1.48 -0.88 3.05
N ASN A 64 -2.16 -0.05 3.83
CA ASN A 64 -1.55 0.88 4.78
C ASN A 64 -1.87 0.51 6.23
N HIS A 65 -1.09 1.02 7.17
CA HIS A 65 -1.39 0.95 8.59
C HIS A 65 -2.49 1.95 8.93
N TYR A 66 -3.65 1.45 9.34
CA TYR A 66 -4.75 2.35 9.68
C TYR A 66 -5.70 1.73 10.71
N ASN A 67 -5.92 2.43 11.80
CA ASN A 67 -6.87 2.06 12.85
C ASN A 67 -7.20 3.28 13.71
N LEU A 68 -8.02 3.12 14.75
CA LEU A 68 -8.43 4.21 15.64
C LEU A 68 -7.27 4.86 16.41
N LEU A 69 -6.15 4.14 16.59
CA LEU A 69 -4.97 4.63 17.33
C LEU A 69 -3.90 5.24 16.41
N TYR A 70 -3.84 4.81 15.15
CA TYR A 70 -2.88 5.27 14.16
C TYR A 70 -3.63 5.87 12.97
N ARG A 71 -3.59 7.18 12.82
CA ARG A 71 -4.39 7.93 11.85
C ARG A 71 -3.57 8.87 10.95
N GLU A 72 -2.24 8.72 10.94
CA GLU A 72 -1.33 9.61 10.19
C GLU A 72 -1.65 9.68 8.69
N ASP A 73 -2.08 8.57 8.10
CA ASP A 73 -2.39 8.50 6.68
C ASP A 73 -3.63 9.32 6.27
N GLU A 74 -4.44 9.79 7.23
CA GLU A 74 -5.58 10.68 6.96
C GLU A 74 -5.15 12.04 6.40
N HIS A 75 -3.90 12.45 6.65
CA HIS A 75 -3.40 13.75 6.21
C HIS A 75 -3.17 13.82 4.70
N GLU A 76 -2.59 12.77 4.10
CA GLU A 76 -2.22 12.78 2.68
C GLU A 76 -2.58 11.50 1.93
N LEU A 77 -2.21 10.32 2.45
CA LEU A 77 -2.33 9.05 1.72
C LEU A 77 -3.80 8.70 1.43
N LEU A 78 -4.67 8.80 2.42
CA LEU A 78 -6.08 8.50 2.24
C LEU A 78 -6.78 9.47 1.27
N PRO A 79 -6.63 10.80 1.41
CA PRO A 79 -7.15 11.75 0.43
C PRO A 79 -6.64 11.49 -0.99
N TYR A 80 -5.34 11.20 -1.16
CA TYR A 80 -4.78 10.86 -2.45
C TYR A 80 -5.42 9.58 -3.04
N CYS A 81 -5.52 8.51 -2.24
CA CYS A 81 -6.13 7.26 -2.69
C CYS A 81 -7.60 7.46 -3.10
N LYS A 82 -8.32 8.29 -2.38
CA LYS A 82 -9.72 8.64 -2.71
C LYS A 82 -9.80 9.38 -4.04
N ASP A 83 -8.97 10.39 -4.25
CA ASP A 83 -8.92 11.18 -5.48
C ASP A 83 -8.53 10.31 -6.69
N ALA A 84 -7.53 9.44 -6.52
CA ALA A 84 -7.02 8.54 -7.55
C ALA A 84 -7.86 7.25 -7.73
N ASN A 85 -8.96 7.10 -7.00
CA ASN A 85 -9.82 5.89 -7.01
C ASN A 85 -9.03 4.60 -6.69
N ILE A 86 -8.13 4.65 -5.71
CA ILE A 86 -7.33 3.53 -5.22
C ILE A 86 -8.05 2.86 -4.05
N GLN A 87 -8.18 1.53 -4.09
CA GLN A 87 -8.79 0.78 -3.00
C GLN A 87 -7.85 0.69 -1.80
N LEU A 88 -8.41 0.86 -0.60
CA LEU A 88 -7.67 0.73 0.65
C LEU A 88 -7.92 -0.64 1.27
N THR A 89 -6.85 -1.31 1.66
CA THR A 89 -6.87 -2.62 2.35
C THR A 89 -6.02 -2.54 3.61
N PRO A 90 -6.43 -1.77 4.65
CA PRO A 90 -5.60 -1.50 5.81
C PRO A 90 -5.16 -2.76 6.56
N TYR A 91 -3.93 -2.74 7.07
CA TYR A 91 -3.49 -3.76 8.03
C TYR A 91 -3.62 -3.26 9.48
N SER A 92 -3.70 -4.20 10.41
CA SER A 92 -3.88 -3.97 11.85
C SER A 92 -5.09 -3.07 12.18
N PRO A 93 -6.29 -3.32 11.64
CA PRO A 93 -7.46 -2.48 11.91
C PRO A 93 -7.88 -2.48 13.39
N LEU A 94 -7.54 -3.55 14.13
CA LEU A 94 -7.78 -3.67 15.57
C LEU A 94 -6.56 -3.34 16.43
N GLY A 95 -5.49 -2.73 15.86
CA GLY A 95 -4.29 -2.34 16.57
C GLY A 95 -3.59 -3.51 17.24
N CYS A 96 -3.49 -4.67 16.57
CA CYS A 96 -2.95 -5.91 17.13
C CYS A 96 -3.63 -6.34 18.44
N GLY A 97 -4.93 -6.10 18.55
CA GLY A 97 -5.74 -6.42 19.73
C GLY A 97 -5.73 -5.36 20.83
N GLN A 98 -5.00 -4.27 20.66
CA GLN A 98 -4.94 -3.19 21.68
C GLN A 98 -6.29 -2.46 21.82
N ILE A 99 -7.03 -2.29 20.72
CA ILE A 99 -8.32 -1.62 20.72
C ILE A 99 -9.38 -2.42 21.49
N ASN A 100 -9.26 -3.75 21.52
CA ASN A 100 -10.24 -4.64 22.18
C ASN A 100 -9.88 -4.96 23.64
N LYS A 101 -8.67 -4.65 24.07
CA LYS A 101 -8.27 -4.82 25.47
C LYS A 101 -8.73 -3.59 26.22
N GLY A 102 -9.76 -3.71 27.08
CA GLY A 102 -10.17 -2.65 27.99
C GLY A 102 -8.99 -2.16 28.82
N LEU A 103 -9.09 -0.96 29.39
CA LEU A 103 -8.05 -0.30 30.20
C LEU A 103 -7.47 -1.15 31.35
N ALA A 104 -8.10 -2.27 31.72
CA ALA A 104 -7.67 -3.21 32.75
C ALA A 104 -6.85 -4.40 32.22
N GLY A 105 -6.65 -4.54 30.91
CA GLY A 105 -5.86 -5.62 30.31
C GLY A 105 -4.40 -5.26 30.27
N GLY A 106 -3.58 -5.76 31.20
CA GLY A 106 -2.13 -5.62 31.16
C GLY A 106 -1.57 -6.09 29.81
N TYR A 107 -0.45 -5.49 29.40
CA TYR A 107 0.30 -5.90 28.21
C TYR A 107 0.65 -7.40 28.31
N ALA A 108 -0.03 -8.23 27.54
CA ALA A 108 0.51 -9.56 27.25
C ALA A 108 1.62 -9.32 26.20
N SER A 109 2.85 -9.55 26.61
CA SER A 109 4.01 -9.64 25.72
C SER A 109 3.70 -10.62 24.59
N LEU A 110 3.83 -10.17 23.36
CA LEU A 110 4.00 -11.04 22.19
C LEU A 110 5.39 -11.64 22.21
#